data_905bc444ecbbb4d31d412f46f8639b25
#
_entry.id   905bc444ecbbb4d31d412f46f8639b25
#
_cell.length_a   1.000
_cell.length_b   1.000
_cell.length_c   1.000
_cell.angle_alpha   90.00
_cell.angle_beta   90.00
_cell.angle_gamma   90.00
#
_symmetry.space_group_name_H-M   'P 1'
#
loop_
_entity.id
_entity.type
_entity.pdbx_description
1 polymer ?
#
loop_
_entity_poly.entity_id
_entity_poly.type
_entity_poly.pdbx_seq_one_letter_code
_entity_poly.pdbx_strand_id
1 'polypeptide(L)'
;MNPDTTLTLKELVIDHVHTTLYEEDWQWQPSLTQALSGLTATQAAWKPGPGRHSIWQIVRHLILWKRGVLSAWGGSPPDGAQLEADDWQEVTGGEEDWERDRRTLLDVSVQVLTKARALDNSALSRPIRWYTSGETQPLAMRVVRMTTHDSYHSGQIRYLRALQGATG
;
A
#
# COMPACT_ATOMS: atom_id res chain seq x y z
N MET A 1 -9.49 26.31 0.63
CA MET A 1 -10.79 25.61 0.43
C MET A 1 -11.92 26.61 0.65
N ASN A 2 -12.91 26.67 -0.25
CA ASN A 2 -14.09 27.51 -0.04
C ASN A 2 -14.90 26.92 1.13
N PRO A 3 -15.28 27.70 2.17
CA PRO A 3 -15.98 27.18 3.36
C PRO A 3 -17.33 26.53 3.09
N ASP A 4 -17.91 26.76 1.91
CA ASP A 4 -19.21 26.19 1.50
C ASP A 4 -19.10 24.88 0.70
N THR A 5 -17.89 24.32 0.52
CA THR A 5 -17.71 23.11 -0.29
C THR A 5 -17.84 21.87 0.61
N THR A 6 -18.92 21.12 0.45
CA THR A 6 -19.10 19.80 1.10
C THR A 6 -18.14 18.79 0.48
N LEU A 7 -17.24 18.23 1.31
CA LEU A 7 -16.32 17.16 0.89
C LEU A 7 -17.11 15.91 0.47
N THR A 8 -16.87 15.42 -0.72
CA THR A 8 -17.48 14.20 -1.23
C THR A 8 -16.70 12.95 -0.81
N LEU A 9 -17.37 11.79 -0.82
CA LEU A 9 -16.69 10.50 -0.58
C LEU A 9 -15.52 10.28 -1.56
N LYS A 10 -15.71 10.65 -2.82
CA LYS A 10 -14.68 10.53 -3.85
C LYS A 10 -13.46 11.38 -3.52
N GLU A 11 -13.64 12.64 -3.18
CA GLU A 11 -12.55 13.54 -2.83
C GLU A 11 -11.78 13.04 -1.61
N LEU A 12 -12.48 12.60 -0.57
CA LEU A 12 -11.86 12.01 0.62
C LEU A 12 -11.02 10.77 0.28
N VAL A 13 -11.56 9.85 -0.53
CA VAL A 13 -10.84 8.63 -0.92
C VAL A 13 -9.62 8.95 -1.77
N ILE A 14 -9.75 9.86 -2.74
CA ILE A 14 -8.64 10.26 -3.61
C ILE A 14 -7.53 10.93 -2.79
N ASP A 15 -7.88 11.87 -1.91
CA ASP A 15 -6.94 12.55 -1.04
C ASP A 15 -6.17 11.54 -0.18
N HIS A 16 -6.88 10.61 0.45
CA HIS A 16 -6.28 9.61 1.31
C HIS A 16 -5.33 8.65 0.56
N VAL A 17 -5.68 8.24 -0.66
CA VAL A 17 -4.79 7.43 -1.52
C VAL A 17 -3.58 8.23 -1.97
N HIS A 18 -3.79 9.49 -2.37
CA HIS A 18 -2.73 10.35 -2.86
C HIS A 18 -1.67 10.64 -1.78
N THR A 19 -2.11 11.09 -0.62
CA THR A 19 -1.24 11.47 0.49
C THR A 19 -0.50 10.28 1.12
N THR A 20 -1.06 9.07 1.03
CA THR A 20 -0.35 7.86 1.46
C THR A 20 0.77 7.48 0.48
N LEU A 21 0.61 7.77 -0.81
CA LEU A 21 1.57 7.43 -1.85
C LEU A 21 2.66 8.50 -2.02
N TYR A 22 2.27 9.77 -2.06
CA TYR A 22 3.14 10.90 -2.36
C TYR A 22 3.32 11.81 -1.14
N GLU A 23 4.46 12.48 -1.08
CA GLU A 23 4.75 13.47 -0.06
C GLU A 23 3.99 14.77 -0.32
N GLU A 24 3.42 15.34 0.77
CA GLU A 24 2.81 16.66 0.82
C GLU A 24 3.30 17.39 2.08
N ASP A 25 3.57 18.66 2.00
CA ASP A 25 4.19 19.47 3.08
C ASP A 25 3.42 19.47 4.41
N TRP A 26 2.11 19.17 4.37
CA TRP A 26 1.21 19.16 5.53
C TRP A 26 0.93 17.80 6.12
N GLN A 27 1.55 16.72 5.62
CA GLN A 27 1.30 15.35 6.08
C GLN A 27 1.83 15.09 7.49
N TRP A 28 1.07 14.29 8.23
CA TRP A 28 1.45 13.81 9.55
C TRP A 28 2.28 12.52 9.52
N GLN A 29 2.19 11.75 8.45
CA GLN A 29 2.87 10.47 8.27
C GLN A 29 3.73 10.46 7.01
N PRO A 30 4.82 9.68 6.99
CA PRO A 30 5.62 9.52 5.78
C PRO A 30 4.82 8.80 4.69
N SER A 31 4.92 9.29 3.46
CA SER A 31 4.40 8.59 2.27
C SER A 31 5.22 7.34 1.96
N LEU A 32 4.66 6.44 1.14
CA LEU A 32 5.41 5.27 0.64
C LEU A 32 6.63 5.70 -0.18
N THR A 33 6.52 6.71 -1.03
CA THR A 33 7.65 7.20 -1.84
C THR A 33 8.77 7.73 -0.96
N GLN A 34 8.46 8.51 0.07
CA GLN A 34 9.43 9.02 1.01
C GLN A 34 10.07 7.91 1.85
N ALA A 35 9.25 6.99 2.38
CA ALA A 35 9.76 5.88 3.20
C ALA A 35 10.73 4.97 2.44
N LEU A 36 10.54 4.80 1.12
CA LEU A 36 11.36 3.92 0.27
C LEU A 36 12.51 4.65 -0.45
N SER A 37 12.61 5.97 -0.33
CA SER A 37 13.62 6.77 -1.05
C SER A 37 15.04 6.40 -0.61
N GLY A 38 15.95 6.21 -1.58
CA GLY A 38 17.39 6.04 -1.35
C GLY A 38 17.80 4.74 -0.66
N LEU A 39 16.92 3.74 -0.54
CA LEU A 39 17.26 2.43 0.02
C LEU A 39 17.99 1.56 -1.01
N THR A 40 19.11 0.98 -0.60
CA THR A 40 19.81 -0.08 -1.35
C THR A 40 19.17 -1.45 -1.08
N ALA A 41 19.43 -2.44 -1.96
CA ALA A 41 19.01 -3.82 -1.74
C ALA A 41 19.50 -4.40 -0.40
N THR A 42 20.74 -4.10 -0.03
CA THR A 42 21.32 -4.54 1.26
C THR A 42 20.54 -3.99 2.45
N GLN A 43 20.21 -2.70 2.42
CA GLN A 43 19.40 -2.06 3.48
C GLN A 43 17.99 -2.61 3.50
N ALA A 44 17.38 -2.82 2.32
CA ALA A 44 16.03 -3.35 2.22
C ALA A 44 15.91 -4.81 2.68
N ALA A 45 16.93 -5.64 2.46
CA ALA A 45 16.96 -7.05 2.87
C ALA A 45 17.34 -7.25 4.34
N TRP A 46 17.89 -6.22 5.00
CA TRP A 46 18.32 -6.34 6.40
C TRP A 46 17.15 -6.60 7.36
N LYS A 47 17.33 -7.52 8.29
CA LYS A 47 16.39 -7.87 9.36
C LYS A 47 16.94 -7.45 10.72
N PRO A 48 16.14 -6.82 11.60
CA PRO A 48 16.60 -6.39 12.93
C PRO A 48 16.82 -7.54 13.92
N GLY A 49 16.42 -8.75 13.56
CA GLY A 49 16.61 -9.95 14.39
C GLY A 49 15.80 -11.15 13.91
N PRO A 50 15.94 -12.31 14.57
CA PRO A 50 15.19 -13.52 14.22
C PRO A 50 13.68 -13.31 14.28
N GLY A 51 12.95 -13.86 13.32
CA GLY A 51 11.49 -13.75 13.26
C GLY A 51 10.96 -12.33 12.96
N ARG A 52 11.82 -11.43 12.46
CA ARG A 52 11.42 -10.08 12.04
C ARG A 52 11.49 -9.96 10.53
N HIS A 53 10.63 -9.11 9.98
CA HIS A 53 10.58 -8.86 8.55
C HIS A 53 11.56 -7.74 8.16
N SER A 54 12.11 -7.88 6.95
CA SER A 54 12.89 -6.84 6.30
C SER A 54 11.98 -5.82 5.60
N ILE A 55 12.53 -4.66 5.23
CA ILE A 55 11.84 -3.68 4.38
C ILE A 55 11.41 -4.30 3.06
N TRP A 56 12.26 -5.14 2.46
CA TRP A 56 11.93 -5.79 1.19
C TRP A 56 10.76 -6.78 1.32
N GLN A 57 10.68 -7.53 2.42
CA GLN A 57 9.51 -8.36 2.70
C GLN A 57 8.24 -7.53 2.88
N ILE A 58 8.32 -6.37 3.55
CA ILE A 58 7.20 -5.43 3.67
C ILE A 58 6.76 -4.93 2.28
N VAL A 59 7.69 -4.59 1.38
CA VAL A 59 7.35 -4.17 0.02
C VAL A 59 6.60 -5.27 -0.73
N ARG A 60 7.06 -6.52 -0.69
CA ARG A 60 6.36 -7.66 -1.32
C ARG A 60 5.00 -7.93 -0.71
N HIS A 61 4.89 -7.84 0.61
CA HIS A 61 3.63 -7.92 1.33
C HIS A 61 2.63 -6.87 0.80
N LEU A 62 3.03 -5.61 0.73
CA LEU A 62 2.18 -4.54 0.21
C LEU A 62 1.77 -4.76 -1.26
N ILE A 63 2.67 -5.26 -2.11
CA ILE A 63 2.36 -5.61 -3.50
C ILE A 63 1.28 -6.69 -3.56
N LEU A 64 1.44 -7.77 -2.79
CA LEU A 64 0.52 -8.91 -2.74
C LEU A 64 -0.89 -8.45 -2.38
N TRP A 65 -1.01 -7.71 -1.28
CA TRP A 65 -2.30 -7.25 -0.77
C TRP A 65 -2.97 -6.21 -1.69
N LYS A 66 -2.21 -5.29 -2.29
CA LYS A 66 -2.74 -4.33 -3.27
C LYS A 66 -3.26 -5.03 -4.53
N ARG A 67 -2.53 -6.04 -5.03
CA ARG A 67 -3.00 -6.85 -6.17
C ARG A 67 -4.29 -7.58 -5.82
N GLY A 68 -4.41 -8.10 -4.60
CA GLY A 68 -5.66 -8.69 -4.09
C GLY A 68 -6.82 -7.68 -4.11
N VAL A 69 -6.59 -6.43 -3.64
CA VAL A 69 -7.60 -5.36 -3.71
C VAL A 69 -8.01 -5.08 -5.15
N LEU A 70 -7.04 -4.91 -6.05
CA LEU A 70 -7.30 -4.62 -7.46
C LEU A 70 -8.06 -5.76 -8.16
N SER A 71 -7.75 -7.01 -7.82
CA SER A 71 -8.44 -8.20 -8.33
C SER A 71 -9.88 -8.26 -7.87
N ALA A 72 -10.13 -8.10 -6.57
CA ALA A 72 -11.47 -8.04 -6.00
C ALA A 72 -12.30 -6.88 -6.58
N TRP A 73 -11.67 -5.72 -6.76
CA TRP A 73 -12.29 -4.56 -7.41
C TRP A 73 -12.71 -4.85 -8.86
N GLY A 74 -11.90 -5.64 -9.58
CA GLY A 74 -12.21 -6.13 -10.92
C GLY A 74 -13.26 -7.23 -11.00
N GLY A 75 -13.81 -7.69 -9.86
CA GLY A 75 -14.82 -8.75 -9.80
C GLY A 75 -14.24 -10.16 -9.65
N SER A 76 -12.93 -10.29 -9.45
CA SER A 76 -12.23 -11.57 -9.24
C SER A 76 -11.60 -11.60 -7.85
N PRO A 77 -12.38 -11.79 -6.77
CA PRO A 77 -11.86 -11.80 -5.41
C PRO A 77 -10.86 -12.94 -5.23
N PRO A 78 -9.70 -12.68 -4.59
CA PRO A 78 -8.70 -13.70 -4.34
C PRO A 78 -9.15 -14.72 -3.29
N ASP A 79 -8.50 -15.87 -3.28
CA ASP A 79 -8.59 -16.81 -2.16
C ASP A 79 -7.76 -16.25 -0.97
N GLY A 80 -8.39 -16.08 0.18
CA GLY A 80 -7.74 -15.51 1.37
C GLY A 80 -6.65 -16.42 1.93
N ALA A 81 -6.88 -17.75 1.96
CA ALA A 81 -5.90 -18.71 2.46
C ALA A 81 -4.65 -18.75 1.55
N GLN A 82 -4.84 -18.61 0.22
CA GLN A 82 -3.73 -18.55 -0.70
C GLN A 82 -2.92 -17.26 -0.53
N LEU A 83 -3.58 -16.09 -0.33
CA LEU A 83 -2.87 -14.85 -0.05
C LEU A 83 -2.03 -14.94 1.24
N GLU A 84 -2.58 -15.54 2.30
CA GLU A 84 -1.85 -15.75 3.56
C GLU A 84 -0.66 -16.71 3.38
N ALA A 85 -0.81 -17.75 2.57
CA ALA A 85 0.27 -18.70 2.28
C ALA A 85 1.39 -18.09 1.43
N ASP A 86 1.06 -17.15 0.54
CA ASP A 86 2.01 -16.45 -0.34
C ASP A 86 2.66 -15.23 0.34
N ASP A 87 2.17 -14.84 1.52
CA ASP A 87 2.66 -13.69 2.25
C ASP A 87 3.99 -13.97 2.97
N TRP A 88 4.75 -12.93 3.22
CA TRP A 88 6.00 -12.94 4.02
C TRP A 88 7.10 -13.90 3.53
N GLN A 89 7.08 -14.25 2.25
CA GLN A 89 8.12 -15.10 1.65
C GLN A 89 9.50 -14.48 1.81
N GLU A 90 10.53 -15.33 1.97
CA GLU A 90 11.91 -14.87 2.00
C GLU A 90 12.29 -14.16 0.70
N VAL A 91 13.10 -13.14 0.83
CA VAL A 91 13.58 -12.35 -0.31
C VAL A 91 15.04 -12.68 -0.58
N THR A 92 15.35 -12.86 -1.86
CA THR A 92 16.72 -13.03 -2.37
C THR A 92 16.86 -12.19 -3.63
N GLY A 93 18.05 -11.69 -3.89
CA GLY A 93 18.34 -10.92 -5.10
C GLY A 93 19.31 -9.77 -4.83
N GLY A 94 19.61 -9.04 -5.90
CA GLY A 94 20.49 -7.86 -5.89
C GLY A 94 19.70 -6.56 -6.10
N GLU A 95 20.44 -5.51 -6.46
CA GLU A 95 19.89 -4.17 -6.65
C GLU A 95 18.82 -4.10 -7.74
N GLU A 96 18.99 -4.83 -8.83
CA GLU A 96 17.99 -4.87 -9.91
C GLU A 96 16.66 -5.49 -9.47
N ASP A 97 16.72 -6.54 -8.63
CA ASP A 97 15.54 -7.19 -8.08
C ASP A 97 14.81 -6.29 -7.08
N TRP A 98 15.57 -5.60 -6.23
CA TRP A 98 15.03 -4.62 -5.30
C TRP A 98 14.32 -3.48 -6.03
N GLU A 99 14.99 -2.87 -7.02
CA GLU A 99 14.42 -1.78 -7.79
C GLU A 99 13.18 -2.20 -8.59
N ARG A 100 13.14 -3.43 -9.08
CA ARG A 100 11.95 -4.00 -9.73
C ARG A 100 10.78 -4.10 -8.75
N ASP A 101 11.01 -4.65 -7.55
CA ASP A 101 9.95 -4.81 -6.55
C ASP A 101 9.49 -3.45 -6.03
N ARG A 102 10.41 -2.52 -5.76
CA ARG A 102 10.08 -1.14 -5.37
C ARG A 102 9.21 -0.43 -6.42
N ARG A 103 9.59 -0.50 -7.69
CA ARG A 103 8.79 0.05 -8.80
C ARG A 103 7.44 -0.62 -8.90
N THR A 104 7.38 -1.93 -8.77
CA THR A 104 6.12 -2.68 -8.79
C THR A 104 5.16 -2.18 -7.70
N LEU A 105 5.64 -1.93 -6.48
CA LEU A 105 4.80 -1.37 -5.41
C LEU A 105 4.24 0.00 -5.80
N LEU A 106 5.07 0.89 -6.32
CA LEU A 106 4.62 2.21 -6.75
C LEU A 106 3.62 2.12 -7.90
N ASP A 107 3.86 1.26 -8.88
CA ASP A 107 2.96 1.05 -10.03
C ASP A 107 1.58 0.54 -9.60
N VAL A 108 1.51 -0.46 -8.72
CA VAL A 108 0.20 -0.95 -8.22
C VAL A 108 -0.51 0.10 -7.37
N SER A 109 0.23 0.94 -6.65
CA SER A 109 -0.35 2.05 -5.88
C SER A 109 -0.92 3.14 -6.79
N VAL A 110 -0.20 3.50 -7.86
CA VAL A 110 -0.68 4.43 -8.90
C VAL A 110 -1.92 3.86 -9.61
N GLN A 111 -1.97 2.54 -9.87
CA GLN A 111 -3.17 1.90 -10.42
C GLN A 111 -4.39 2.08 -9.52
N VAL A 112 -4.24 1.92 -8.20
CA VAL A 112 -5.32 2.16 -7.23
C VAL A 112 -5.81 3.60 -7.32
N LEU A 113 -4.90 4.58 -7.30
CA LEU A 113 -5.22 6.01 -7.40
C LEU A 113 -5.96 6.32 -8.72
N THR A 114 -5.46 5.81 -9.83
CA THR A 114 -6.06 6.02 -11.16
C THR A 114 -7.47 5.44 -11.23
N LYS A 115 -7.66 4.22 -10.73
CA LYS A 115 -8.99 3.59 -10.67
C LYS A 115 -9.94 4.35 -9.75
N ALA A 116 -9.48 4.83 -8.59
CA ALA A 116 -10.30 5.63 -7.67
C ALA A 116 -10.77 6.94 -8.33
N ARG A 117 -9.88 7.64 -9.03
CA ARG A 117 -10.21 8.88 -9.77
C ARG A 117 -11.25 8.68 -10.86
N ALA A 118 -11.30 7.50 -11.49
CA ALA A 118 -12.26 7.18 -12.54
C ALA A 118 -13.69 6.87 -12.04
N LEU A 119 -13.88 6.67 -10.71
CA LEU A 119 -15.19 6.34 -10.14
C LEU A 119 -15.95 7.59 -9.67
N ASP A 120 -17.26 7.44 -9.57
CA ASP A 120 -18.16 8.37 -8.87
C ASP A 120 -18.45 7.88 -7.43
N ASN A 121 -19.18 8.68 -6.66
CA ASN A 121 -19.56 8.35 -5.28
C ASN A 121 -20.43 7.08 -5.19
N SER A 122 -21.27 6.83 -6.18
CA SER A 122 -22.14 5.65 -6.21
C SER A 122 -21.31 4.38 -6.37
N ALA A 123 -20.36 4.38 -7.31
CA ALA A 123 -19.47 3.25 -7.56
C ALA A 123 -18.54 2.98 -6.35
N LEU A 124 -18.07 4.03 -5.67
CA LEU A 124 -17.28 3.90 -4.43
C LEU A 124 -18.09 3.33 -3.27
N SER A 125 -19.37 3.57 -3.22
CA SER A 125 -20.28 3.03 -2.19
C SER A 125 -20.72 1.59 -2.48
N ARG A 126 -20.46 1.08 -3.70
CA ARG A 126 -20.88 -0.26 -4.09
C ARG A 126 -20.18 -1.33 -3.26
N PRO A 127 -20.92 -2.33 -2.71
CA PRO A 127 -20.31 -3.47 -2.03
C PRO A 127 -19.48 -4.32 -3.00
N ILE A 128 -18.28 -4.68 -2.61
CA ILE A 128 -17.47 -5.69 -3.31
C ILE A 128 -17.15 -6.84 -2.35
N ARG A 129 -16.96 -8.03 -2.90
CA ARG A 129 -16.46 -9.19 -2.17
C ARG A 129 -14.94 -9.13 -2.11
N TRP A 130 -14.38 -9.18 -0.90
CA TRP A 130 -12.94 -9.07 -0.70
C TRP A 130 -12.20 -10.40 -0.94
N TYR A 131 -12.74 -11.49 -0.41
CA TYR A 131 -12.26 -12.85 -0.62
C TYR A 131 -13.33 -13.71 -1.27
N THR A 132 -12.96 -14.86 -1.82
CA THR A 132 -13.91 -15.84 -2.37
C THR A 132 -14.97 -16.28 -1.35
N SER A 133 -14.58 -16.39 -0.07
CA SER A 133 -15.45 -16.80 1.05
C SER A 133 -15.90 -15.64 1.96
N GLY A 134 -15.54 -14.40 1.65
CA GLY A 134 -15.74 -13.27 2.53
C GLY A 134 -17.08 -12.56 2.37
N GLU A 135 -17.37 -11.69 3.34
CA GLU A 135 -18.48 -10.74 3.28
C GLU A 135 -18.20 -9.63 2.26
N THR A 136 -19.27 -8.96 1.83
CA THR A 136 -19.16 -7.77 0.99
C THR A 136 -18.99 -6.51 1.86
N GLN A 137 -18.20 -5.57 1.36
CA GLN A 137 -18.02 -4.24 1.98
C GLN A 137 -17.96 -3.17 0.89
N PRO A 138 -18.36 -1.92 1.18
CA PRO A 138 -18.22 -0.82 0.24
C PRO A 138 -16.77 -0.69 -0.26
N LEU A 139 -16.60 -0.45 -1.56
CA LEU A 139 -15.29 -0.31 -2.19
C LEU A 139 -14.44 0.77 -1.51
N ALA A 140 -15.04 1.93 -1.19
CA ALA A 140 -14.35 3.02 -0.49
C ALA A 140 -13.73 2.56 0.84
N MET A 141 -14.43 1.75 1.63
CA MET A 141 -13.89 1.22 2.89
C MET A 141 -12.68 0.32 2.67
N ARG A 142 -12.68 -0.47 1.59
CA ARG A 142 -11.53 -1.31 1.24
C ARG A 142 -10.32 -0.49 0.83
N VAL A 143 -10.55 0.54 0.02
CA VAL A 143 -9.48 1.45 -0.40
C VAL A 143 -8.88 2.18 0.82
N VAL A 144 -9.71 2.74 1.69
CA VAL A 144 -9.24 3.44 2.91
C VAL A 144 -8.47 2.49 3.84
N ARG A 145 -8.96 1.26 4.07
CA ARG A 145 -8.24 0.27 4.89
C ARG A 145 -6.90 -0.12 4.31
N MET A 146 -6.82 -0.28 2.99
CA MET A 146 -5.56 -0.56 2.30
C MET A 146 -4.57 0.60 2.48
N THR A 147 -4.99 1.85 2.33
CA THR A 147 -4.10 3.00 2.51
C THR A 147 -3.71 3.23 3.97
N THR A 148 -4.60 2.95 4.92
CA THR A 148 -4.24 2.90 6.36
C THR A 148 -3.16 1.85 6.63
N HIS A 149 -3.24 0.70 5.98
CA HIS A 149 -2.23 -0.36 6.05
C HIS A 149 -0.90 0.09 5.43
N ASP A 150 -0.94 0.83 4.33
CA ASP A 150 0.26 1.45 3.75
C ASP A 150 0.93 2.44 4.73
N SER A 151 0.15 3.29 5.39
CA SER A 151 0.66 4.24 6.39
C SER A 151 1.33 3.53 7.57
N TYR A 152 0.71 2.43 8.04
CA TYR A 152 1.28 1.58 9.09
C TYR A 152 2.65 1.03 8.67
N HIS A 153 2.76 0.49 7.47
CA HIS A 153 4.01 -0.06 6.96
C HIS A 153 5.05 1.01 6.59
N SER A 154 4.63 2.19 6.15
CA SER A 154 5.55 3.32 5.96
C SER A 154 6.24 3.70 7.27
N GLY A 155 5.50 3.71 8.38
CA GLY A 155 6.09 3.90 9.71
C GLY A 155 7.07 2.79 10.10
N GLN A 156 6.76 1.52 9.82
CA GLN A 156 7.67 0.40 10.06
C GLN A 156 8.95 0.50 9.22
N ILE A 157 8.83 0.86 7.94
CA ILE A 157 9.99 1.06 7.06
C ILE A 157 10.89 2.16 7.61
N ARG A 158 10.33 3.30 8.00
CA ARG A 158 11.09 4.39 8.63
C ARG A 158 11.80 3.97 9.91
N TYR A 159 11.12 3.18 10.74
CA TYR A 159 11.72 2.65 11.97
C TYR A 159 12.87 1.69 11.66
N LEU A 160 12.72 0.78 10.70
CA LEU A 160 13.78 -0.13 10.27
C LEU A 160 14.98 0.63 9.68
N ARG A 161 14.77 1.71 8.95
CA ARG A 161 15.83 2.60 8.47
C ARG A 161 16.60 3.24 9.63
N ALA A 162 15.88 3.76 10.62
CA ALA A 162 16.51 4.39 11.80
C ALA A 162 17.38 3.39 12.58
N LEU A 163 16.93 2.13 12.71
CA LEU A 163 17.74 1.07 13.34
C LEU A 163 19.04 0.76 12.60
N GLN A 164 19.11 1.02 11.30
CA GLN A 164 20.31 0.87 10.48
C GLN A 164 21.20 2.12 10.47
N GLY A 165 20.83 3.18 11.20
CA GLY A 165 21.52 4.47 11.14
C GLY A 165 21.32 5.22 9.82
N ALA A 166 20.41 4.77 8.96
CA ALA A 166 20.08 5.44 7.73
C ALA A 166 19.03 6.56 8.03
N THR A 167 19.52 7.78 8.26
CA THR A 167 18.69 8.98 8.33
C THR A 167 18.24 9.34 6.91
N GLY A 168 16.97 9.27 6.65
CA GLY A 168 16.33 9.80 5.43
C GLY A 168 15.61 11.08 5.74
#